data_aaabba99f931289a48bf6f8ab271d989
#
_entry.id   aaabba99f931289a48bf6f8ab271d989
#
_cell.length_a   1.000
_cell.length_b   1.000
_cell.length_c   1.000
_cell.angle_alpha   90.00
_cell.angle_beta   90.00
_cell.angle_gamma   90.00
#
_symmetry.space_group_name_H-M   'P 1'
#
loop_
_entity.id
_entity.type
_entity.pdbx_description
1 polymer ?
#
loop_
_entity_poly.entity_id
_entity_poly.type
_entity_poly.pdbx_seq_one_letter_code
_entity_poly.pdbx_strand_id
1 'polypeptide(L)'
;MVRIMYRYRRMLAAMTRVEMAKRHAGSILGMSWVVLQPALLLSVYVFVYMVVLRTRFEGFSRFDYVLYVFCGLVPYLGFMESLTTGALSIKQNIHLVKNVMLPIELIPVRSVIVGMTSQFVGIGLVILMAAADGSLSWRVPLLVPIVLLQVMWLAGLTWILSGIAVALPDITYFINLFVFLLMFLSPIGYKPDMVPSGFAWVIRLNPIYYLTEMYRVAMLSDQALRLPIAMAYVLMCLVTFACGSAFFERFRGVLTDYE
;
A
#
# COMPACT_ATOMS: atom_id res chain seq x y z
N MET A 1 -11.11 3.43 -17.61
CA MET A 1 -9.79 3.59 -16.92
C MET A 1 -8.77 2.53 -17.33
N VAL A 2 -9.01 1.21 -17.23
CA VAL A 2 -8.03 0.16 -17.59
C VAL A 2 -7.48 0.34 -19.01
N ARG A 3 -8.36 0.62 -20.00
CA ARG A 3 -7.95 0.85 -21.39
C ARG A 3 -7.00 2.04 -21.54
N ILE A 4 -7.21 3.11 -20.77
CA ILE A 4 -6.34 4.29 -20.76
C ILE A 4 -4.98 3.92 -20.17
N MET A 5 -4.94 3.24 -19.03
CA MET A 5 -3.69 2.79 -18.41
C MET A 5 -2.88 1.89 -19.34
N TYR A 6 -3.53 0.94 -20.04
CA TYR A 6 -2.87 0.07 -21.01
C TYR A 6 -2.35 0.82 -22.22
N ARG A 7 -3.15 1.73 -22.80
CA ARG A 7 -2.77 2.56 -23.95
C ARG A 7 -1.54 3.42 -23.65
N TYR A 8 -1.49 4.01 -22.47
CA TYR A 8 -0.43 4.93 -22.05
C TYR A 8 0.63 4.30 -21.14
N ARG A 9 0.74 2.96 -21.11
CA ARG A 9 1.64 2.23 -20.20
C ARG A 9 3.12 2.65 -20.32
N ARG A 10 3.60 2.94 -21.54
CA ARG A 10 4.98 3.41 -21.76
C ARG A 10 5.22 4.78 -21.14
N MET A 11 4.25 5.68 -21.28
CA MET A 11 4.29 7.00 -20.69
C MET A 11 4.21 6.93 -19.16
N LEU A 12 3.31 6.11 -18.63
CA LEU A 12 3.20 5.86 -17.18
C LEU A 12 4.54 5.36 -16.62
N ALA A 13 5.18 4.40 -17.28
CA ALA A 13 6.49 3.89 -16.88
C ALA A 13 7.59 4.97 -16.92
N ALA A 14 7.62 5.81 -17.97
CA ALA A 14 8.57 6.91 -18.08
C ALA A 14 8.36 7.95 -16.96
N MET A 15 7.11 8.35 -16.72
CA MET A 15 6.75 9.29 -15.64
C MET A 15 7.12 8.75 -14.27
N THR A 16 6.86 7.46 -14.01
CA THR A 16 7.23 6.77 -12.75
C THR A 16 8.75 6.79 -12.55
N ARG A 17 9.52 6.47 -13.60
CA ARG A 17 10.99 6.48 -13.52
C ARG A 17 11.55 7.88 -13.20
N VAL A 18 11.01 8.92 -13.84
CA VAL A 18 11.40 10.31 -13.58
C VAL A 18 11.06 10.72 -12.14
N GLU A 19 9.87 10.35 -11.66
CA GLU A 19 9.44 10.67 -10.30
C GLU A 19 10.30 9.98 -9.24
N MET A 20 10.62 8.70 -9.45
CA MET A 20 11.55 7.98 -8.59
C MET A 20 12.94 8.61 -8.54
N ALA A 21 13.46 9.04 -9.72
CA ALA A 21 14.75 9.72 -9.78
C ALA A 21 14.73 11.07 -9.04
N LYS A 22 13.65 11.85 -9.20
CA LYS A 22 13.46 13.13 -8.49
C LYS A 22 13.41 12.97 -6.98
N ARG A 23 12.76 11.93 -6.49
CA ARG A 23 12.57 11.67 -5.07
C ARG A 23 13.89 11.56 -4.29
N HIS A 24 14.92 11.04 -4.93
CA HIS A 24 16.24 10.83 -4.32
C HIS A 24 17.31 11.78 -4.90
N ALA A 25 16.90 12.76 -5.71
CA ALA A 25 17.81 13.75 -6.26
C ALA A 25 18.39 14.63 -5.15
N GLY A 26 19.70 14.85 -5.20
CA GLY A 26 20.44 15.62 -4.16
C GLY A 26 20.81 14.85 -2.89
N SER A 27 20.39 13.58 -2.76
CA SER A 27 20.82 12.74 -1.65
C SER A 27 22.18 12.07 -1.94
N ILE A 28 23.08 12.04 -0.95
CA ILE A 28 24.40 11.36 -1.05
C ILE A 28 24.20 9.86 -1.34
N LEU A 29 23.23 9.21 -0.70
CA LEU A 29 22.94 7.79 -0.87
C LEU A 29 22.03 7.51 -2.08
N GLY A 30 21.42 8.55 -2.68
CA GLY A 30 20.60 8.43 -3.87
C GLY A 30 19.55 7.31 -3.79
N MET A 31 19.54 6.46 -4.81
CA MET A 31 18.60 5.32 -4.91
C MET A 31 18.78 4.24 -3.83
N SER A 32 19.89 4.22 -3.09
CA SER A 32 20.08 3.25 -1.99
C SER A 32 19.04 3.44 -0.88
N TRP A 33 18.45 4.62 -0.75
CA TRP A 33 17.36 4.88 0.20
C TRP A 33 16.12 4.00 -0.04
N VAL A 34 15.88 3.57 -1.27
CA VAL A 34 14.75 2.66 -1.60
C VAL A 34 14.87 1.34 -0.83
N VAL A 35 16.10 0.88 -0.58
CA VAL A 35 16.38 -0.33 0.20
C VAL A 35 16.62 -0.02 1.67
N LEU A 36 17.40 1.02 1.94
CA LEU A 36 17.85 1.34 3.28
C LEU A 36 16.69 1.75 4.21
N GLN A 37 15.75 2.54 3.70
CA GLN A 37 14.61 3.02 4.50
C GLN A 37 13.72 1.87 5.01
N PRO A 38 13.19 0.94 4.17
CA PRO A 38 12.44 -0.20 4.67
C PRO A 38 13.30 -1.12 5.55
N ALA A 39 14.56 -1.36 5.21
CA ALA A 39 15.44 -2.19 6.03
C ALA A 39 15.67 -1.60 7.43
N LEU A 40 15.92 -0.31 7.55
CA LEU A 40 16.05 0.37 8.84
C LEU A 40 14.75 0.32 9.64
N LEU A 41 13.61 0.60 8.99
CA LEU A 41 12.33 0.54 9.67
C LEU A 41 12.05 -0.87 10.21
N LEU A 42 12.25 -1.90 9.38
CA LEU A 42 12.11 -3.28 9.80
C LEU A 42 13.07 -3.62 10.95
N SER A 43 14.31 -3.14 10.91
CA SER A 43 15.30 -3.34 12.00
C SER A 43 14.83 -2.71 13.32
N VAL A 44 14.25 -1.51 13.28
CA VAL A 44 13.67 -0.85 14.46
C VAL A 44 12.51 -1.67 15.02
N TYR A 45 11.64 -2.19 14.17
CA TYR A 45 10.54 -3.07 14.60
C TYR A 45 11.05 -4.36 15.24
N VAL A 46 12.06 -5.01 14.65
CA VAL A 46 12.74 -6.18 15.25
C VAL A 46 13.25 -5.82 16.64
N PHE A 47 13.99 -4.72 16.76
CA PHE A 47 14.56 -4.28 18.03
C PHE A 47 13.45 -4.05 19.09
N VAL A 48 12.42 -3.29 18.74
CA VAL A 48 11.32 -2.97 19.66
C VAL A 48 10.59 -4.23 20.12
N TYR A 49 10.17 -5.08 19.19
CA TYR A 49 9.34 -6.23 19.53
C TYR A 49 10.14 -7.39 20.16
N MET A 50 11.38 -7.65 19.68
CA MET A 50 12.19 -8.74 20.21
C MET A 50 12.95 -8.37 21.49
N VAL A 51 13.50 -7.16 21.54
CA VAL A 51 14.42 -6.78 22.64
C VAL A 51 13.67 -6.02 23.71
N VAL A 52 12.88 -4.99 23.38
CA VAL A 52 12.21 -4.11 24.33
C VAL A 52 10.96 -4.77 24.90
N LEU A 53 9.99 -5.12 24.02
CA LEU A 53 8.70 -5.65 24.46
C LEU A 53 8.77 -7.15 24.81
N ARG A 54 9.78 -7.85 24.31
CA ARG A 54 9.95 -9.31 24.51
C ARG A 54 8.67 -10.08 24.21
N THR A 55 7.89 -9.59 23.24
CA THR A 55 6.57 -10.14 22.90
C THR A 55 6.74 -11.60 22.48
N ARG A 56 5.96 -12.49 23.10
CA ARG A 56 5.87 -13.90 22.72
C ARG A 56 4.42 -14.22 22.45
N PHE A 57 4.15 -14.75 21.26
CA PHE A 57 2.89 -15.46 21.03
C PHE A 57 3.08 -16.93 21.38
N GLU A 58 2.11 -17.51 22.04
CA GLU A 58 2.10 -18.97 22.27
C GLU A 58 2.21 -19.69 20.92
N GLY A 59 3.17 -20.61 20.82
CA GLY A 59 3.41 -21.39 19.61
C GLY A 59 4.26 -20.72 18.51
N PHE A 60 4.75 -19.48 18.72
CA PHE A 60 5.64 -18.81 17.76
C PHE A 60 7.07 -18.73 18.31
N SER A 61 8.05 -19.01 17.45
CA SER A 61 9.43 -18.61 17.72
C SER A 61 9.53 -17.08 17.66
N ARG A 62 10.63 -16.51 18.16
CA ARG A 62 10.84 -15.05 18.04
C ARG A 62 10.92 -14.60 16.58
N PHE A 63 11.45 -15.47 15.71
CA PHE A 63 11.65 -15.16 14.31
C PHE A 63 10.32 -15.25 13.53
N ASP A 64 9.47 -16.24 13.83
CA ASP A 64 8.12 -16.35 13.23
C ASP A 64 7.28 -15.10 13.51
N TYR A 65 7.41 -14.56 14.73
CA TYR A 65 6.72 -13.32 15.08
C TYR A 65 7.16 -12.14 14.24
N VAL A 66 8.48 -12.00 14.01
CA VAL A 66 9.02 -10.93 13.15
C VAL A 66 8.51 -11.09 11.73
N LEU A 67 8.56 -12.29 11.18
CA LEU A 67 8.02 -12.57 9.84
C LEU A 67 6.53 -12.24 9.76
N TYR A 68 5.74 -12.62 10.77
CA TYR A 68 4.32 -12.31 10.85
C TYR A 68 4.04 -10.80 10.81
N VAL A 69 4.78 -10.02 11.60
CA VAL A 69 4.67 -8.54 11.63
C VAL A 69 5.09 -7.94 10.29
N PHE A 70 6.19 -8.43 9.70
CA PHE A 70 6.70 -7.88 8.45
C PHE A 70 5.78 -8.15 7.26
N CYS A 71 5.17 -9.35 7.20
CA CYS A 71 4.15 -9.66 6.20
C CYS A 71 2.95 -8.70 6.23
N GLY A 72 2.65 -8.13 7.40
CA GLY A 72 1.61 -7.11 7.54
C GLY A 72 2.11 -5.68 7.32
N LEU A 73 3.30 -5.35 7.85
CA LEU A 73 3.85 -4.01 7.81
C LEU A 73 4.26 -3.58 6.39
N VAL A 74 4.89 -4.47 5.64
CA VAL A 74 5.38 -4.19 4.29
C VAL A 74 4.27 -3.73 3.35
N PRO A 75 3.14 -4.45 3.17
CA PRO A 75 2.03 -3.97 2.34
C PRO A 75 1.35 -2.72 2.91
N TYR A 76 1.34 -2.56 4.23
CA TYR A 76 0.83 -1.36 4.87
C TYR A 76 1.66 -0.11 4.52
N LEU A 77 2.98 -0.21 4.50
CA LEU A 77 3.86 0.90 4.11
C LEU A 77 3.61 1.34 2.66
N GLY A 78 3.44 0.39 1.74
CA GLY A 78 3.08 0.71 0.36
C GLY A 78 1.70 1.36 0.25
N PHE A 79 0.72 0.92 1.05
CA PHE A 79 -0.59 1.56 1.16
C PHE A 79 -0.46 3.00 1.67
N MET A 80 0.20 3.19 2.80
CA MET A 80 0.39 4.49 3.44
C MET A 80 1.03 5.49 2.48
N GLU A 81 2.14 5.11 1.87
CA GLU A 81 2.90 5.98 0.99
C GLU A 81 2.14 6.31 -0.31
N SER A 82 1.48 5.31 -0.90
CA SER A 82 0.66 5.51 -2.10
C SER A 82 -0.52 6.43 -1.84
N LEU A 83 -1.17 6.30 -0.69
CA LEU A 83 -2.36 7.08 -0.36
C LEU A 83 -2.01 8.55 -0.07
N THR A 84 -0.98 8.79 0.74
CA THR A 84 -0.55 10.14 1.12
C THR A 84 0.00 10.92 -0.07
N THR A 85 0.85 10.31 -0.89
CA THR A 85 1.38 10.96 -2.09
C THR A 85 0.35 11.05 -3.21
N GLY A 86 -0.50 10.03 -3.35
CA GLY A 86 -1.56 9.98 -4.35
C GLY A 86 -2.65 11.02 -4.14
N ALA A 87 -3.03 11.28 -2.90
CA ALA A 87 -4.02 12.31 -2.57
C ALA A 87 -3.58 13.73 -3.00
N LEU A 88 -2.29 14.03 -2.90
CA LEU A 88 -1.72 15.33 -3.30
C LEU A 88 -1.33 15.39 -4.79
N SER A 89 -1.39 14.27 -5.50
CA SER A 89 -0.74 14.11 -6.80
C SER A 89 -1.23 15.08 -7.87
N ILE A 90 -2.52 15.34 -7.98
CA ILE A 90 -3.09 16.28 -8.97
C ILE A 90 -2.67 17.71 -8.61
N LYS A 91 -2.86 18.12 -7.36
CA LYS A 91 -2.51 19.46 -6.89
C LYS A 91 -1.05 19.81 -7.11
N GLN A 92 -0.14 18.88 -6.83
CA GLN A 92 1.31 19.07 -7.02
C GLN A 92 1.74 19.08 -8.49
N ASN A 93 0.94 18.51 -9.39
CA ASN A 93 1.28 18.36 -10.79
C ASN A 93 0.30 19.12 -11.72
N ILE A 94 -0.40 20.12 -11.21
CA ILE A 94 -1.40 20.89 -11.96
C ILE A 94 -0.79 21.51 -13.25
N HIS A 95 0.46 21.97 -13.19
CA HIS A 95 1.18 22.51 -14.35
C HIS A 95 1.41 21.47 -15.46
N LEU A 96 1.56 20.21 -15.12
CA LEU A 96 1.69 19.13 -16.10
C LEU A 96 0.36 18.87 -16.82
N VAL A 97 -0.75 19.05 -16.13
CA VAL A 97 -2.08 18.91 -16.71
C VAL A 97 -2.34 20.00 -17.75
N LYS A 98 -1.92 21.23 -17.46
CA LYS A 98 -2.13 22.40 -18.32
C LYS A 98 -1.25 22.41 -19.57
N ASN A 99 0.03 22.10 -19.40
CA ASN A 99 1.05 22.32 -20.44
C ASN A 99 1.33 21.09 -21.31
N VAL A 100 0.93 19.90 -20.86
CA VAL A 100 1.16 18.64 -21.57
C VAL A 100 -0.20 17.95 -21.72
N MET A 101 -0.58 17.56 -22.95
CA MET A 101 -1.82 16.81 -23.22
C MET A 101 -1.76 15.40 -22.58
N LEU A 102 -1.61 15.35 -21.26
CA LEU A 102 -1.52 14.15 -20.45
C LEU A 102 -2.90 13.76 -19.95
N PRO A 103 -3.30 12.48 -20.05
CA PRO A 103 -4.48 12.02 -19.34
C PRO A 103 -4.28 12.21 -17.83
N ILE A 104 -5.06 13.11 -17.24
CA ILE A 104 -4.99 13.48 -15.81
C ILE A 104 -5.13 12.25 -14.89
N GLU A 105 -5.83 11.22 -15.37
CA GLU A 105 -6.06 9.95 -14.69
C GLU A 105 -4.76 9.20 -14.35
N LEU A 106 -3.69 9.42 -15.13
CA LEU A 106 -2.41 8.74 -14.93
C LEU A 106 -1.60 9.30 -13.76
N ILE A 107 -1.88 10.53 -13.34
CA ILE A 107 -1.12 11.21 -12.28
C ILE A 107 -1.28 10.51 -10.93
N PRO A 108 -2.50 10.21 -10.42
CA PRO A 108 -2.67 9.45 -9.19
C PRO A 108 -2.12 8.02 -9.30
N VAL A 109 -2.33 7.34 -10.44
CA VAL A 109 -1.82 5.97 -10.66
C VAL A 109 -0.29 5.93 -10.61
N ARG A 110 0.39 6.92 -11.21
CA ARG A 110 1.85 7.05 -11.10
C ARG A 110 2.29 7.13 -9.64
N SER A 111 1.61 7.94 -8.82
CA SER A 111 1.93 8.10 -7.40
C SER A 111 1.76 6.79 -6.63
N VAL A 112 0.75 5.98 -6.98
CA VAL A 112 0.56 4.63 -6.42
C VAL A 112 1.78 3.74 -6.73
N ILE A 113 2.21 3.68 -8.00
CA ILE A 113 3.33 2.83 -8.40
C ILE A 113 4.63 3.27 -7.70
N VAL A 114 4.87 4.59 -7.60
CA VAL A 114 6.03 5.14 -6.90
C VAL A 114 5.96 4.81 -5.41
N GLY A 115 4.80 5.00 -4.77
CA GLY A 115 4.61 4.69 -3.35
C GLY A 115 4.77 3.20 -3.01
N MET A 116 4.48 2.31 -3.94
CA MET A 116 4.67 0.87 -3.75
C MET A 116 6.13 0.40 -3.96
N THR A 117 7.06 1.27 -4.36
CA THR A 117 8.43 0.84 -4.63
C THR A 117 9.12 0.27 -3.38
N SER A 118 8.99 0.95 -2.24
CA SER A 118 9.55 0.48 -0.97
C SER A 118 8.92 -0.84 -0.52
N GLN A 119 7.65 -1.07 -0.83
CA GLN A 119 6.96 -2.33 -0.58
C GLN A 119 7.55 -3.49 -1.37
N PHE A 120 7.90 -3.31 -2.65
CA PHE A 120 8.52 -4.39 -3.45
C PHE A 120 9.87 -4.82 -2.86
N VAL A 121 10.66 -3.86 -2.39
CA VAL A 121 11.91 -4.17 -1.68
C VAL A 121 11.61 -4.92 -0.38
N GLY A 122 10.65 -4.44 0.40
CA GLY A 122 10.21 -5.11 1.64
C GLY A 122 9.72 -6.54 1.41
N ILE A 123 8.93 -6.79 0.36
CA ILE A 123 8.49 -8.15 -0.04
C ILE A 123 9.71 -9.03 -0.31
N GLY A 124 10.70 -8.53 -1.07
CA GLY A 124 11.93 -9.27 -1.34
C GLY A 124 12.68 -9.64 -0.07
N LEU A 125 12.81 -8.71 0.87
CA LEU A 125 13.46 -8.95 2.16
C LEU A 125 12.70 -10.01 2.99
N VAL A 126 11.37 -9.93 3.06
CA VAL A 126 10.55 -10.92 3.78
C VAL A 126 10.66 -12.31 3.15
N ILE A 127 10.64 -12.40 1.82
CA ILE A 127 10.81 -13.66 1.11
C ILE A 127 12.18 -14.27 1.42
N LEU A 128 13.25 -13.47 1.41
CA LEU A 128 14.60 -13.93 1.74
C LEU A 128 14.69 -14.44 3.18
N MET A 129 14.09 -13.71 4.13
CA MET A 129 14.06 -14.10 5.55
C MET A 129 13.25 -15.39 5.74
N ALA A 130 12.06 -15.50 5.15
CA ALA A 130 11.22 -16.69 5.25
C ALA A 130 11.86 -17.92 4.58
N ALA A 131 12.59 -17.72 3.48
CA ALA A 131 13.34 -18.80 2.82
C ALA A 131 14.52 -19.28 3.68
N ALA A 132 15.24 -18.37 4.35
CA ALA A 132 16.34 -18.70 5.25
C ALA A 132 15.87 -19.49 6.49
N ASP A 133 14.65 -19.21 6.96
CA ASP A 133 14.03 -19.90 8.09
C ASP A 133 13.33 -21.22 7.71
N GLY A 134 13.09 -21.45 6.41
CA GLY A 134 12.33 -22.60 5.93
C GLY A 134 10.81 -22.48 6.08
N SER A 135 10.31 -21.30 6.47
CA SER A 135 8.88 -21.00 6.67
C SER A 135 8.18 -20.46 5.41
N LEU A 136 8.90 -20.37 4.27
CA LEU A 136 8.38 -19.83 3.02
C LEU A 136 7.24 -20.69 2.46
N SER A 137 6.14 -20.06 2.13
CA SER A 137 4.97 -20.71 1.54
C SER A 137 5.19 -21.03 0.05
N TRP A 138 4.72 -22.20 -0.41
CA TRP A 138 4.62 -22.51 -1.84
C TRP A 138 3.63 -21.58 -2.58
N ARG A 139 2.81 -20.81 -1.83
CA ARG A 139 1.82 -19.86 -2.35
C ARG A 139 2.40 -18.49 -2.73
N VAL A 140 3.70 -18.29 -2.66
CA VAL A 140 4.37 -17.04 -3.09
C VAL A 140 3.90 -16.53 -4.46
N PRO A 141 3.61 -17.36 -5.48
CA PRO A 141 3.05 -16.87 -6.74
C PRO A 141 1.74 -16.11 -6.61
N LEU A 142 0.95 -16.32 -5.52
CA LEU A 142 -0.27 -15.55 -5.25
C LEU A 142 0.01 -14.07 -4.95
N LEU A 143 1.26 -13.70 -4.63
CA LEU A 143 1.62 -12.28 -4.48
C LEU A 143 1.35 -11.48 -5.75
N VAL A 144 1.48 -12.07 -6.92
CA VAL A 144 1.23 -11.36 -8.18
C VAL A 144 -0.21 -10.86 -8.28
N PRO A 145 -1.26 -11.72 -8.20
CA PRO A 145 -2.63 -11.22 -8.21
C PRO A 145 -2.98 -10.36 -6.99
N ILE A 146 -2.42 -10.63 -5.80
CA ILE A 146 -2.65 -9.81 -4.60
C ILE A 146 -2.13 -8.38 -4.81
N VAL A 147 -0.90 -8.22 -5.31
CA VAL A 147 -0.31 -6.92 -5.62
C VAL A 147 -1.09 -6.19 -6.72
N LEU A 148 -1.52 -6.89 -7.77
CA LEU A 148 -2.34 -6.28 -8.83
C LEU A 148 -3.67 -5.76 -8.28
N LEU A 149 -4.34 -6.52 -7.44
CA LEU A 149 -5.56 -6.08 -6.76
C LEU A 149 -5.31 -4.89 -5.84
N GLN A 150 -4.19 -4.89 -5.10
CA GLN A 150 -3.78 -3.76 -4.26
C GLN A 150 -3.55 -2.49 -5.10
N VAL A 151 -2.87 -2.59 -6.26
CA VAL A 151 -2.70 -1.45 -7.19
C VAL A 151 -4.05 -0.92 -7.65
N MET A 152 -4.98 -1.81 -8.01
CA MET A 152 -6.34 -1.41 -8.41
C MET A 152 -7.06 -0.70 -7.26
N TRP A 153 -7.01 -1.26 -6.06
CA TRP A 153 -7.60 -0.67 -4.87
C TRP A 153 -7.05 0.73 -4.58
N LEU A 154 -5.73 0.87 -4.56
CA LEU A 154 -5.05 2.14 -4.33
C LEU A 154 -5.32 3.16 -5.44
N ALA A 155 -5.37 2.74 -6.70
CA ALA A 155 -5.74 3.62 -7.82
C ALA A 155 -7.16 4.16 -7.64
N GLY A 156 -8.12 3.31 -7.26
CA GLY A 156 -9.49 3.74 -6.97
C GLY A 156 -9.55 4.77 -5.83
N LEU A 157 -8.87 4.50 -4.71
CA LEU A 157 -8.80 5.43 -3.58
C LEU A 157 -8.14 6.75 -3.96
N THR A 158 -7.00 6.71 -4.64
CA THR A 158 -6.25 7.92 -5.00
C THR A 158 -6.99 8.77 -6.02
N TRP A 159 -7.77 8.20 -6.94
CA TRP A 159 -8.64 8.98 -7.83
C TRP A 159 -9.68 9.77 -7.05
N ILE A 160 -10.34 9.15 -6.06
CA ILE A 160 -11.32 9.85 -5.21
C ILE A 160 -10.61 10.93 -4.40
N LEU A 161 -9.57 10.56 -3.66
CA LEU A 161 -8.92 11.46 -2.72
C LEU A 161 -8.20 12.62 -3.40
N SER A 162 -7.54 12.39 -4.54
CA SER A 162 -6.88 13.46 -5.30
C SER A 162 -7.88 14.44 -5.89
N GLY A 163 -9.05 13.97 -6.33
CA GLY A 163 -10.13 14.85 -6.78
C GLY A 163 -10.69 15.73 -5.65
N ILE A 164 -10.94 15.13 -4.48
CA ILE A 164 -11.42 15.87 -3.31
C ILE A 164 -10.36 16.86 -2.81
N ALA A 165 -9.07 16.49 -2.83
CA ALA A 165 -7.98 17.32 -2.35
C ALA A 165 -7.74 18.59 -3.20
N VAL A 166 -8.21 18.63 -4.43
CA VAL A 166 -8.23 19.86 -5.25
C VAL A 166 -9.24 20.86 -4.68
N ALA A 167 -10.45 20.40 -4.32
CA ALA A 167 -11.51 21.24 -3.78
C ALA A 167 -11.32 21.56 -2.29
N LEU A 168 -10.81 20.59 -1.51
CA LEU A 168 -10.64 20.67 -0.06
C LEU A 168 -9.18 20.34 0.32
N PRO A 169 -8.26 21.32 0.30
CA PRO A 169 -6.84 21.08 0.59
C PRO A 169 -6.56 20.46 1.95
N ASP A 170 -7.39 20.78 2.95
CA ASP A 170 -7.22 20.31 4.33
C ASP A 170 -7.45 18.80 4.50
N ILE A 171 -8.11 18.16 3.53
CA ILE A 171 -8.34 16.71 3.58
C ILE A 171 -7.03 15.92 3.66
N THR A 172 -5.93 16.48 3.16
CA THR A 172 -4.62 15.83 3.21
C THR A 172 -4.10 15.63 4.63
N TYR A 173 -4.38 16.56 5.53
CA TYR A 173 -4.05 16.41 6.96
C TYR A 173 -4.87 15.28 7.59
N PHE A 174 -6.17 15.20 7.26
CA PHE A 174 -7.03 14.11 7.73
C PHE A 174 -6.57 12.75 7.19
N ILE A 175 -6.16 12.68 5.91
CA ILE A 175 -5.64 11.44 5.31
C ILE A 175 -4.38 10.98 6.06
N ASN A 176 -3.44 11.88 6.32
CA ASN A 176 -2.21 11.55 7.04
C ASN A 176 -2.50 11.03 8.45
N LEU A 177 -3.37 11.71 9.20
CA LEU A 177 -3.80 11.30 10.53
C LEU A 177 -4.53 9.95 10.49
N PHE A 178 -5.46 9.78 9.55
CA PHE A 178 -6.24 8.56 9.40
C PHE A 178 -5.36 7.35 9.07
N VAL A 179 -4.44 7.52 8.12
CA VAL A 179 -3.47 6.47 7.77
C VAL A 179 -2.60 6.14 8.98
N PHE A 180 -2.11 7.12 9.73
CA PHE A 180 -1.35 6.88 10.96
C PHE A 180 -2.15 6.08 12.00
N LEU A 181 -3.41 6.44 12.24
CA LEU A 181 -4.29 5.73 13.16
C LEU A 181 -4.59 4.30 12.69
N LEU A 182 -4.79 4.10 11.38
CA LEU A 182 -5.00 2.77 10.82
C LEU A 182 -3.84 1.81 11.09
N MET A 183 -2.60 2.29 11.23
CA MET A 183 -1.46 1.44 11.58
C MET A 183 -1.67 0.73 12.92
N PHE A 184 -2.18 1.44 13.91
CA PHE A 184 -2.45 0.87 15.24
C PHE A 184 -3.75 0.07 15.31
N LEU A 185 -4.77 0.50 14.57
CA LEU A 185 -6.05 -0.20 14.49
C LEU A 185 -5.99 -1.48 13.66
N SER A 186 -4.96 -1.65 12.85
CA SER A 186 -4.80 -2.82 11.98
C SER A 186 -4.04 -3.94 12.69
N PRO A 187 -4.39 -5.21 12.48
CA PRO A 187 -3.74 -6.35 13.12
C PRO A 187 -2.37 -6.64 12.46
N ILE A 188 -1.45 -5.66 12.50
CA ILE A 188 -0.09 -5.78 11.99
C ILE A 188 0.81 -6.46 13.01
N GLY A 189 0.83 -5.92 14.24
CA GLY A 189 1.68 -6.40 15.33
C GLY A 189 0.97 -7.35 16.32
N TYR A 190 -0.30 -7.66 16.11
CA TYR A 190 -1.09 -8.55 16.95
C TYR A 190 -1.99 -9.46 16.10
N LYS A 191 -2.44 -10.57 16.68
CA LYS A 191 -3.37 -11.47 15.99
C LYS A 191 -4.81 -10.96 16.15
N PRO A 192 -5.69 -11.11 15.12
CA PRO A 192 -7.09 -10.71 15.22
C PRO A 192 -7.83 -11.33 16.42
N ASP A 193 -7.46 -12.55 16.79
CA ASP A 193 -8.09 -13.30 17.89
C ASP A 193 -7.76 -12.73 19.28
N MET A 194 -6.77 -11.85 19.39
CA MET A 194 -6.41 -11.16 20.64
C MET A 194 -7.35 -9.99 20.96
N VAL A 195 -8.14 -9.56 19.98
CA VAL A 195 -9.07 -8.44 20.15
C VAL A 195 -10.33 -8.94 20.87
N PRO A 196 -10.74 -8.27 21.99
CA PRO A 196 -11.96 -8.65 22.69
C PRO A 196 -13.18 -8.70 21.76
N SER A 197 -14.08 -9.65 21.98
CA SER A 197 -15.24 -9.91 21.10
C SER A 197 -16.10 -8.67 20.85
N GLY A 198 -16.22 -7.76 21.81
CA GLY A 198 -16.93 -6.49 21.68
C GLY A 198 -16.33 -5.53 20.64
N PHE A 199 -15.05 -5.68 20.32
CA PHE A 199 -14.32 -4.83 19.34
C PHE A 199 -13.97 -5.57 18.05
N ALA A 200 -14.38 -6.83 17.88
CA ALA A 200 -14.09 -7.62 16.69
C ALA A 200 -14.61 -6.97 15.38
N TRP A 201 -15.66 -6.16 15.47
CA TRP A 201 -16.19 -5.42 14.33
C TRP A 201 -15.20 -4.37 13.77
N VAL A 202 -14.33 -3.77 14.61
CA VAL A 202 -13.29 -2.83 14.18
C VAL A 202 -12.35 -3.51 13.20
N ILE A 203 -11.92 -4.75 13.52
CA ILE A 203 -11.04 -5.53 12.65
C ILE A 203 -11.76 -5.90 11.34
N ARG A 204 -13.02 -6.34 11.41
CA ARG A 204 -13.78 -6.75 10.22
C ARG A 204 -14.10 -5.60 9.26
N LEU A 205 -14.24 -4.37 9.78
CA LEU A 205 -14.44 -3.17 8.95
C LEU A 205 -13.12 -2.59 8.43
N ASN A 206 -11.98 -3.02 8.97
CA ASN A 206 -10.68 -2.48 8.60
C ASN A 206 -10.19 -3.09 7.26
N PRO A 207 -10.03 -2.30 6.21
CA PRO A 207 -9.55 -2.80 4.92
C PRO A 207 -8.13 -3.36 4.97
N ILE A 208 -7.29 -2.85 5.88
CA ILE A 208 -5.90 -3.31 6.04
C ILE A 208 -5.86 -4.73 6.60
N TYR A 209 -6.85 -5.16 7.38
CA TYR A 209 -6.96 -6.54 7.84
C TYR A 209 -6.95 -7.53 6.66
N TYR A 210 -7.78 -7.29 5.66
CA TYR A 210 -7.87 -8.15 4.48
C TYR A 210 -6.57 -8.14 3.67
N LEU A 211 -5.96 -6.96 3.52
CA LEU A 211 -4.67 -6.81 2.85
C LEU A 211 -3.57 -7.63 3.55
N THR A 212 -3.39 -7.44 4.85
CA THR A 212 -2.32 -8.10 5.62
C THR A 212 -2.50 -9.62 5.67
N GLU A 213 -3.73 -10.11 5.83
CA GLU A 213 -4.02 -11.55 5.81
C GLU A 213 -3.67 -12.19 4.45
N MET A 214 -3.99 -11.53 3.34
CA MET A 214 -3.64 -12.05 2.01
C MET A 214 -2.11 -12.16 1.81
N TYR A 215 -1.35 -11.18 2.30
CA TYR A 215 0.12 -11.24 2.24
C TYR A 215 0.70 -12.34 3.13
N ARG A 216 0.16 -12.52 4.35
CA ARG A 216 0.56 -13.60 5.25
C ARG A 216 0.32 -14.98 4.63
N VAL A 217 -0.88 -15.19 4.07
CA VAL A 217 -1.22 -16.45 3.38
C VAL A 217 -0.30 -16.74 2.20
N ALA A 218 0.13 -15.70 1.47
CA ALA A 218 1.01 -15.87 0.33
C ALA A 218 2.46 -16.17 0.74
N MET A 219 2.97 -15.55 1.80
CA MET A 219 4.38 -15.62 2.16
C MET A 219 4.71 -16.66 3.24
N LEU A 220 3.77 -16.95 4.17
CA LEU A 220 4.02 -17.87 5.31
C LEU A 220 3.30 -19.20 5.12
N SER A 221 4.01 -20.29 5.41
CA SER A 221 3.51 -21.65 5.19
C SER A 221 2.46 -22.09 6.21
N ASP A 222 2.50 -21.54 7.43
CA ASP A 222 1.60 -21.84 8.54
C ASP A 222 0.22 -21.18 8.42
N GLN A 223 0.06 -20.22 7.50
CA GLN A 223 -1.18 -19.46 7.32
C GLN A 223 -2.14 -20.15 6.35
N ALA A 224 -3.37 -20.41 6.81
CA ALA A 224 -4.41 -21.03 5.98
C ALA A 224 -5.17 -19.98 5.15
N LEU A 225 -5.40 -20.30 3.87
CA LEU A 225 -6.25 -19.49 3.01
C LEU A 225 -7.72 -19.60 3.47
N ARG A 226 -8.26 -18.50 3.99
CA ARG A 226 -9.67 -18.40 4.38
C ARG A 226 -10.45 -17.77 3.22
N LEU A 227 -11.24 -18.57 2.52
CA LEU A 227 -11.99 -18.16 1.33
C LEU A 227 -12.85 -16.89 1.54
N PRO A 228 -13.58 -16.71 2.66
CA PRO A 228 -14.35 -15.47 2.91
C PRO A 228 -13.49 -14.22 2.96
N ILE A 229 -12.26 -14.31 3.53
CA ILE A 229 -11.33 -13.19 3.61
C ILE A 229 -10.80 -12.85 2.22
N ALA A 230 -10.43 -13.86 1.43
CA ALA A 230 -9.98 -13.66 0.05
C ALA A 230 -11.06 -13.04 -0.83
N MET A 231 -12.31 -13.52 -0.73
CA MET A 231 -13.45 -12.96 -1.47
C MET A 231 -13.74 -11.51 -1.05
N ALA A 232 -13.70 -11.20 0.24
CA ALA A 232 -13.89 -9.84 0.75
C ALA A 232 -12.78 -8.91 0.24
N TYR A 233 -11.52 -9.36 0.22
CA TYR A 233 -10.39 -8.60 -0.34
C TYR A 233 -10.60 -8.29 -1.83
N VAL A 234 -10.93 -9.30 -2.64
CA VAL A 234 -11.17 -9.13 -4.08
C VAL A 234 -12.33 -8.16 -4.32
N LEU A 235 -13.45 -8.37 -3.62
CA LEU A 235 -14.64 -7.51 -3.76
C LEU A 235 -14.32 -6.07 -3.37
N MET A 236 -13.64 -5.86 -2.25
CA MET A 236 -13.20 -4.54 -1.80
C MET A 236 -12.35 -3.83 -2.87
N CYS A 237 -11.36 -4.53 -3.42
CA CYS A 237 -10.48 -3.97 -4.46
C CYS A 237 -11.26 -3.58 -5.72
N LEU A 238 -12.13 -4.46 -6.21
CA LEU A 238 -12.91 -4.24 -7.42
C LEU A 238 -13.96 -3.13 -7.25
N VAL A 239 -14.68 -3.13 -6.14
CA VAL A 239 -15.69 -2.10 -5.84
C VAL A 239 -15.02 -0.73 -5.72
N THR A 240 -13.93 -0.63 -4.95
CA THR A 240 -13.23 0.65 -4.78
C THR A 240 -12.65 1.15 -6.11
N PHE A 241 -12.11 0.26 -6.94
CA PHE A 241 -11.62 0.62 -8.27
C PHE A 241 -12.75 1.11 -9.18
N ALA A 242 -13.88 0.43 -9.20
CA ALA A 242 -15.04 0.82 -9.99
C ALA A 242 -15.60 2.17 -9.53
N CYS A 243 -15.81 2.35 -8.23
CA CYS A 243 -16.29 3.62 -7.66
C CYS A 243 -15.30 4.77 -7.94
N GLY A 244 -14.00 4.55 -7.74
CA GLY A 244 -12.97 5.56 -8.00
C GLY A 244 -12.90 5.95 -9.47
N SER A 245 -12.96 4.97 -10.38
CA SER A 245 -12.96 5.25 -11.81
C SER A 245 -14.20 6.02 -12.26
N ALA A 246 -15.40 5.66 -11.76
CA ALA A 246 -16.64 6.35 -12.06
C ALA A 246 -16.66 7.79 -11.50
N PHE A 247 -16.18 7.94 -10.26
CA PHE A 247 -16.02 9.26 -9.66
C PHE A 247 -15.10 10.16 -10.50
N PHE A 248 -13.93 9.66 -10.86
CA PHE A 248 -12.94 10.44 -11.58
C PHE A 248 -13.39 10.78 -13.01
N GLU A 249 -14.04 9.85 -13.71
CA GLU A 249 -14.63 10.12 -15.04
C GLU A 249 -15.67 11.23 -15.01
N ARG A 250 -16.47 11.29 -13.95
CA ARG A 250 -17.51 12.30 -13.78
C ARG A 250 -16.93 13.69 -13.42
N PHE A 251 -15.88 13.71 -12.62
CA PHE A 251 -15.30 14.96 -12.09
C PHE A 251 -14.12 15.50 -12.89
N ARG A 252 -13.56 14.73 -13.86
CA ARG A 252 -12.41 15.17 -14.63
C ARG A 252 -12.64 16.50 -15.37
N GLY A 253 -13.85 16.74 -15.90
CA GLY A 253 -14.20 18.03 -16.56
C GLY A 253 -14.08 19.19 -15.60
N VAL A 254 -14.64 19.04 -14.39
CA VAL A 254 -14.55 20.05 -13.35
C VAL A 254 -13.11 20.29 -12.90
N LEU A 255 -12.29 19.23 -12.83
CA LEU A 255 -10.88 19.32 -12.44
C LEU A 255 -10.01 20.08 -13.47
N THR A 256 -10.42 20.09 -14.74
CA THR A 256 -9.75 20.85 -15.78
C THR A 256 -10.22 22.30 -15.87
N ASP A 257 -11.44 22.59 -15.39
CA ASP A 257 -12.08 23.90 -15.44
C ASP A 257 -11.92 24.69 -14.12
N TYR A 258 -11.38 24.06 -13.07
CA TYR A 258 -11.19 24.69 -11.75
C TYR A 258 -9.93 25.57 -11.76
N GLU A 259 -10.04 26.72 -12.45
CA GLU A 259 -9.03 27.77 -12.55
C GLU A 259 -9.56 29.13 -12.20
#